data_b31cc9b333126b0560222b376a243ba7
#
_entry.id   b31cc9b333126b0560222b376a243ba7
#
_cell.length_a   1.000
_cell.length_b   1.000
_cell.length_c   1.000
_cell.angle_alpha   90.00
_cell.angle_beta   90.00
_cell.angle_gamma   90.00
#
_symmetry.space_group_name_H-M   'P 1'
#
loop_
_entity.id
_entity.type
_entity.pdbx_description
1 polymer ?
#
loop_
_entity_poly.entity_id
_entity_poly.type
_entity_poly.pdbx_seq_one_letter_code
_entity_poly.pdbx_strand_id
1 'polypeptide(L)'
;MHKLVGQLVGFIAGCMIAVAGMPIVCLADDPAQVVETDAPQVETVRQPEGHWVPLGEYKLTFYCNCRRCCGKWAGGPCANGKMPAEGRTVACGSLPLGTRILIAGQGEYIVEDRGVKGKHIDIFMASHSACLRNGVKYAGVFRWVQD
;
A
#
# COMPACT_ATOMS: atom_id res chain seq x y z
N MET A 1 21.15 -21.41 -38.52
CA MET A 1 20.37 -21.55 -39.77
C MET A 1 19.28 -20.50 -39.72
N HIS A 2 19.54 -19.35 -40.37
CA HIS A 2 18.88 -18.85 -41.59
C HIS A 2 17.36 -18.62 -41.42
N LYS A 3 16.77 -17.50 -41.70
CA LYS A 3 16.91 -16.36 -42.66
C LYS A 3 15.98 -15.24 -42.13
N LEU A 4 16.28 -14.02 -42.03
CA LEU A 4 16.41 -12.83 -42.94
C LEU A 4 15.34 -12.70 -44.01
N VAL A 5 14.92 -11.39 -44.20
CA VAL A 5 14.32 -10.72 -45.39
C VAL A 5 12.80 -10.50 -45.23
N GLY A 6 12.22 -9.31 -45.45
CA GLY A 6 12.68 -8.20 -46.27
C GLY A 6 11.82 -6.96 -46.13
N GLN A 7 12.45 -5.87 -46.47
CA GLN A 7 11.91 -4.51 -46.72
C GLN A 7 10.89 -4.51 -47.88
N LEU A 8 9.92 -3.58 -47.79
CA LEU A 8 9.35 -2.98 -48.99
C LEU A 8 9.08 -1.51 -48.76
N VAL A 9 9.84 -0.73 -49.51
CA VAL A 9 9.73 0.71 -49.74
C VAL A 9 8.63 0.93 -50.79
N GLY A 10 7.72 1.85 -50.53
CA GLY A 10 6.74 2.30 -51.47
C GLY A 10 6.71 3.82 -51.57
N PHE A 11 7.46 4.35 -52.53
CA PHE A 11 7.37 5.73 -53.01
C PHE A 11 6.12 5.88 -53.84
N ILE A 12 5.32 6.92 -53.63
CA ILE A 12 4.48 7.49 -54.66
C ILE A 12 4.57 9.02 -54.59
N ALA A 13 4.92 9.55 -55.74
CA ALA A 13 5.16 10.93 -56.02
C ALA A 13 3.86 11.72 -56.29
N GLY A 14 3.90 12.98 -55.97
CA GLY A 14 3.48 14.07 -56.82
C GLY A 14 1.99 14.40 -56.92
N CYS A 15 1.64 15.57 -56.38
CA CYS A 15 0.81 16.50 -57.14
C CYS A 15 1.05 17.94 -56.64
N MET A 16 1.79 18.71 -57.43
CA MET A 16 1.83 20.17 -57.32
C MET A 16 0.54 20.73 -57.89
N ILE A 17 -0.17 21.53 -57.12
CA ILE A 17 -1.13 22.50 -57.64
C ILE A 17 -0.73 23.86 -57.06
N ALA A 18 -0.21 24.70 -57.93
CA ALA A 18 0.01 26.11 -57.65
C ALA A 18 -1.34 26.85 -57.84
N VAL A 19 -1.76 27.57 -56.82
CA VAL A 19 -2.83 28.58 -56.96
C VAL A 19 -2.31 29.90 -56.38
N ALA A 20 -2.37 30.89 -57.22
CA ALA A 20 -1.89 32.25 -57.02
C ALA A 20 -2.62 33.02 -55.94
N GLY A 21 -1.90 33.82 -55.20
CA GLY A 21 -2.23 35.18 -54.83
C GLY A 21 -3.38 35.38 -53.83
N MET A 22 -3.05 35.50 -52.53
CA MET A 22 -3.80 36.36 -51.62
C MET A 22 -2.83 37.03 -50.62
N PRO A 23 -3.12 38.29 -50.22
CA PRO A 23 -2.19 39.10 -49.44
C PRO A 23 -2.07 38.60 -48.03
N ILE A 24 -0.84 38.59 -47.53
CA ILE A 24 -0.49 38.35 -46.13
C ILE A 24 -1.00 39.54 -45.32
N VAL A 25 -2.06 39.31 -44.55
CA VAL A 25 -2.42 40.20 -43.43
C VAL A 25 -1.57 39.78 -42.22
N CYS A 26 -0.60 40.61 -41.92
CA CYS A 26 0.08 40.54 -40.62
C CYS A 26 -0.91 40.92 -39.53
N LEU A 27 -1.45 39.94 -38.85
CA LEU A 27 -2.10 40.14 -37.56
C LEU A 27 -1.04 39.99 -36.47
N ALA A 28 -1.01 41.03 -35.65
CA ALA A 28 -0.10 41.26 -34.54
C ALA A 28 -0.05 40.09 -33.56
N ASP A 29 1.13 39.88 -33.00
CA ASP A 29 1.43 39.07 -31.88
C ASP A 29 0.43 39.32 -30.73
N ASP A 30 -0.31 38.26 -30.40
CA ASP A 30 -1.04 38.17 -29.17
C ASP A 30 -0.10 37.44 -28.17
N PRO A 31 0.35 38.07 -27.06
CA PRO A 31 1.19 37.38 -26.11
C PRO A 31 0.38 36.28 -25.44
N ALA A 32 0.80 35.03 -25.70
CA ALA A 32 0.29 33.84 -25.07
C ALA A 32 0.15 34.06 -23.58
N GLN A 33 -1.09 34.11 -23.10
CA GLN A 33 -1.39 34.00 -21.68
C GLN A 33 -0.89 32.63 -21.20
N VAL A 34 0.19 32.63 -20.46
CA VAL A 34 0.64 31.49 -19.68
C VAL A 34 -0.42 31.25 -18.62
N VAL A 35 -1.33 30.30 -18.87
CA VAL A 35 -2.21 29.77 -17.84
C VAL A 35 -1.30 28.98 -16.88
N GLU A 36 -0.93 29.59 -15.77
CA GLU A 36 -0.37 28.87 -14.63
C GLU A 36 -1.42 27.86 -14.19
N THR A 37 -1.28 26.64 -14.61
CA THR A 37 -1.99 25.49 -14.04
C THR A 37 -1.50 25.35 -12.61
N ASP A 38 -2.34 25.79 -11.67
CA ASP A 38 -2.20 25.54 -10.25
C ASP A 38 -2.15 24.01 -10.05
N ALA A 39 -0.94 23.48 -9.98
CA ALA A 39 -0.71 22.08 -9.68
C ALA A 39 -1.25 21.83 -8.26
N PRO A 40 -2.09 20.79 -8.05
CA PRO A 40 -2.59 20.50 -6.71
C PRO A 40 -1.42 20.34 -5.76
N GLN A 41 -1.35 21.23 -4.78
CA GLN A 41 -0.38 21.13 -3.70
C GLN A 41 -0.68 19.83 -2.96
N VAL A 42 0.20 18.84 -3.14
CA VAL A 42 0.19 17.62 -2.33
C VAL A 42 0.48 18.07 -0.91
N GLU A 43 -0.57 18.22 -0.10
CA GLU A 43 -0.41 18.35 1.34
C GLU A 43 0.40 17.15 1.83
N THR A 44 1.66 17.38 2.13
CA THR A 44 2.50 16.41 2.80
C THR A 44 1.89 16.21 4.18
N VAL A 45 1.10 15.16 4.35
CA VAL A 45 0.59 14.74 5.65
C VAL A 45 1.82 14.47 6.51
N ARG A 46 2.16 15.44 7.37
CA ARG A 46 3.23 15.27 8.36
C ARG A 46 2.85 14.08 9.21
N GLN A 47 3.60 13.01 9.09
CA GLN A 47 3.48 11.89 10.02
C GLN A 47 3.80 12.42 11.42
N PRO A 48 3.03 12.01 12.46
CA PRO A 48 3.32 12.44 13.82
C PRO A 48 4.78 12.11 14.16
N GLU A 49 5.49 13.06 14.71
CA GLU A 49 6.87 12.88 15.19
C GLU A 49 6.86 11.82 16.28
N GLY A 50 7.84 10.93 16.27
CA GLY A 50 7.93 9.83 17.21
C GLY A 50 9.01 8.84 16.80
N HIS A 51 9.22 7.83 17.65
CA HIS A 51 10.28 6.85 17.45
C HIS A 51 9.85 5.43 17.82
N TRP A 52 10.58 4.44 17.28
CA TRP A 52 10.35 3.03 17.58
C TRP A 52 11.16 2.57 18.80
N VAL A 53 10.46 2.08 19.84
CA VAL A 53 11.06 1.53 21.06
C VAL A 53 11.04 0.01 21.00
N PRO A 54 12.20 -0.68 21.14
CA PRO A 54 12.25 -2.13 21.10
C PRO A 54 11.59 -2.77 22.33
N LEU A 55 10.76 -3.81 22.07
CA LEU A 55 10.11 -4.63 23.10
C LEU A 55 10.75 -6.00 23.26
N GLY A 56 11.70 -6.34 22.39
CA GLY A 56 12.36 -7.63 22.30
C GLY A 56 11.65 -8.63 21.40
N GLU A 57 12.00 -9.91 21.52
CA GLU A 57 11.46 -10.98 20.69
C GLU A 57 10.09 -11.45 21.18
N TYR A 58 9.17 -11.68 20.22
CA TYR A 58 7.82 -12.22 20.41
C TYR A 58 7.61 -13.47 19.57
N LYS A 59 6.84 -14.41 20.11
CA LYS A 59 6.26 -15.50 19.33
C LYS A 59 5.16 -14.95 18.42
N LEU A 60 5.16 -15.34 17.15
CA LEU A 60 4.15 -14.97 16.17
C LEU A 60 3.34 -16.20 15.78
N THR A 61 2.03 -16.07 15.79
CA THR A 61 1.07 -17.01 15.19
C THR A 61 0.13 -16.26 14.28
N PHE A 62 -0.75 -16.99 13.58
CA PHE A 62 -1.62 -16.40 12.57
C PHE A 62 -3.03 -16.95 12.74
N TYR A 63 -4.02 -16.06 12.72
CA TYR A 63 -5.43 -16.42 12.84
C TYR A 63 -6.28 -15.76 11.75
N CYS A 64 -7.45 -16.32 11.47
CA CYS A 64 -8.46 -15.71 10.62
C CYS A 64 -9.81 -15.75 11.32
N ASN A 65 -10.77 -14.98 10.83
CA ASN A 65 -12.10 -14.84 11.45
C ASN A 65 -13.04 -16.04 11.17
N CYS A 66 -12.51 -17.26 11.15
CA CYS A 66 -13.27 -18.51 10.95
C CYS A 66 -13.52 -19.24 12.27
N ARG A 67 -14.49 -20.18 12.28
CA ARG A 67 -14.83 -20.97 13.46
C ARG A 67 -13.68 -21.80 14.03
N ARG A 68 -12.72 -22.23 13.19
CA ARG A 68 -11.55 -22.99 13.66
C ARG A 68 -10.59 -22.13 14.47
N CYS A 69 -10.39 -20.86 14.09
CA CYS A 69 -9.52 -19.93 14.79
C CYS A 69 -10.23 -19.22 15.97
N CYS A 70 -11.46 -18.75 15.76
CA CYS A 70 -12.16 -17.86 16.69
C CYS A 70 -13.34 -18.53 17.43
N GLY A 71 -13.66 -19.79 17.14
CA GLY A 71 -14.73 -20.51 17.81
C GLY A 71 -16.07 -19.77 17.75
N LYS A 72 -16.63 -19.44 18.91
CA LYS A 72 -17.90 -18.70 19.03
C LYS A 72 -17.82 -17.23 18.60
N TRP A 73 -16.64 -16.67 18.49
CA TRP A 73 -16.40 -15.28 18.09
C TRP A 73 -16.16 -15.11 16.59
N ALA A 74 -16.25 -16.21 15.81
CA ALA A 74 -16.03 -16.19 14.38
C ALA A 74 -17.01 -15.24 13.67
N GLY A 75 -16.50 -14.48 12.70
CA GLY A 75 -17.28 -13.48 11.98
C GLY A 75 -17.53 -12.18 12.75
N GLY A 76 -17.14 -12.12 14.03
CA GLY A 76 -17.33 -10.95 14.87
C GLY A 76 -16.19 -9.93 14.80
N PRO A 77 -16.38 -8.78 15.49
CA PRO A 77 -15.36 -7.74 15.61
C PRO A 77 -14.25 -8.16 16.58
N CYS A 78 -13.10 -7.47 16.48
CA CYS A 78 -12.02 -7.52 17.44
C CYS A 78 -12.40 -6.92 18.79
N ALA A 79 -11.51 -7.06 19.78
CA ALA A 79 -11.71 -6.51 21.13
C ALA A 79 -11.87 -4.98 21.17
N ASN A 80 -11.40 -4.24 20.16
CA ASN A 80 -11.61 -2.80 20.01
C ASN A 80 -12.95 -2.43 19.31
N GLY A 81 -13.79 -3.41 18.98
CA GLY A 81 -15.06 -3.23 18.29
C GLY A 81 -14.97 -3.08 16.76
N LYS A 82 -13.80 -3.09 16.17
CA LYS A 82 -13.59 -2.98 14.71
C LYS A 82 -13.47 -4.37 14.07
N MET A 83 -13.87 -4.48 12.81
CA MET A 83 -13.61 -5.70 12.04
C MET A 83 -12.11 -5.86 11.76
N PRO A 84 -11.56 -7.09 11.89
CA PRO A 84 -10.15 -7.33 11.62
C PRO A 84 -9.83 -7.12 10.13
N ALA A 85 -8.62 -6.65 9.86
CA ALA A 85 -8.11 -6.48 8.50
C ALA A 85 -6.69 -7.04 8.38
N GLU A 86 -6.43 -7.78 7.30
CA GLU A 86 -5.09 -8.27 6.95
C GLU A 86 -4.13 -7.10 6.71
N GLY A 87 -2.88 -7.23 7.14
CA GLY A 87 -1.89 -6.17 7.06
C GLY A 87 -2.03 -5.05 8.10
N ARG A 88 -3.06 -5.11 8.98
CA ARG A 88 -3.28 -4.10 10.04
C ARG A 88 -3.46 -4.71 11.42
N THR A 89 -4.30 -5.71 11.54
CA THR A 89 -4.80 -6.19 12.83
C THR A 89 -3.92 -7.26 13.43
N VAL A 90 -3.59 -7.09 14.70
CA VAL A 90 -3.01 -8.16 15.52
C VAL A 90 -3.72 -8.29 16.86
N ALA A 91 -3.76 -9.52 17.39
CA ALA A 91 -4.13 -9.79 18.77
C ALA A 91 -2.86 -9.82 19.65
N CYS A 92 -2.90 -9.11 20.77
CA CYS A 92 -1.82 -9.11 21.76
C CYS A 92 -2.40 -8.82 23.15
N GLY A 93 -2.06 -9.65 24.14
CA GLY A 93 -2.53 -9.48 25.52
C GLY A 93 -1.64 -8.61 26.39
N SER A 94 -0.37 -8.40 26.02
CA SER A 94 0.61 -7.65 26.79
C SER A 94 0.72 -6.17 26.44
N LEU A 95 0.09 -5.73 25.34
CA LEU A 95 0.11 -4.34 24.89
C LEU A 95 -1.30 -3.74 24.91
N PRO A 96 -1.48 -2.44 25.18
CA PRO A 96 -2.77 -1.76 25.10
C PRO A 96 -3.40 -1.88 23.69
N LEU A 97 -4.74 -1.86 23.60
CA LEU A 97 -5.43 -1.70 22.32
C LEU A 97 -5.09 -0.34 21.71
N GLY A 98 -4.93 -0.30 20.38
CA GLY A 98 -4.50 0.89 19.64
C GLY A 98 -2.98 1.06 19.56
N THR A 99 -2.18 0.26 20.28
CA THR A 99 -0.73 0.33 20.17
C THR A 99 -0.29 0.03 18.74
N ARG A 100 0.46 0.95 18.13
CA ARG A 100 1.11 0.76 16.84
C ARG A 100 2.44 0.04 17.07
N ILE A 101 2.65 -1.05 16.35
CA ILE A 101 3.84 -1.89 16.46
C ILE A 101 4.46 -2.14 15.09
N LEU A 102 5.79 -2.30 15.07
CA LEU A 102 6.55 -2.80 13.94
C LEU A 102 7.07 -4.20 14.29
N ILE A 103 6.80 -5.17 13.45
CA ILE A 103 7.29 -6.54 13.58
C ILE A 103 8.35 -6.74 12.49
N ALA A 104 9.59 -7.07 12.90
CA ALA A 104 10.70 -7.27 11.98
C ALA A 104 10.35 -8.34 10.92
N GLY A 105 10.51 -7.98 9.64
CA GLY A 105 10.20 -8.86 8.50
C GLY A 105 8.70 -9.09 8.21
N GLN A 106 7.79 -8.46 8.95
CA GLN A 106 6.33 -8.55 8.73
C GLN A 106 5.69 -7.20 8.42
N GLY A 107 6.24 -6.08 8.94
CA GLY A 107 5.69 -4.74 8.74
C GLY A 107 5.01 -4.15 9.98
N GLU A 108 4.23 -3.09 9.75
CA GLU A 108 3.53 -2.36 10.81
C GLU A 108 2.12 -2.91 11.03
N TYR A 109 1.72 -2.94 12.31
CA TYR A 109 0.40 -3.42 12.73
C TYR A 109 -0.15 -2.57 13.87
N ILE A 110 -1.45 -2.75 14.14
CA ILE A 110 -2.14 -2.13 15.27
C ILE A 110 -2.69 -3.26 16.16
N VAL A 111 -2.48 -3.15 17.46
CA VAL A 111 -3.08 -4.06 18.44
C VAL A 111 -4.57 -3.74 18.54
N GLU A 112 -5.40 -4.55 17.91
CA GLU A 112 -6.85 -4.35 17.85
C GLU A 112 -7.63 -5.46 18.56
N ASP A 113 -6.97 -6.59 18.83
CA ASP A 113 -7.63 -7.78 19.35
C ASP A 113 -6.91 -8.38 20.57
N ARG A 114 -7.57 -9.37 21.19
CA ARG A 114 -7.14 -10.13 22.34
C ARG A 114 -7.20 -11.63 22.03
N GLY A 115 -6.69 -12.46 22.92
CA GLY A 115 -6.77 -13.92 22.77
C GLY A 115 -5.46 -14.63 23.09
N VAL A 116 -4.33 -13.91 23.06
CA VAL A 116 -3.00 -14.43 23.38
C VAL A 116 -2.44 -13.72 24.61
N LYS A 117 -1.46 -14.34 25.31
CA LYS A 117 -0.86 -13.83 26.55
C LYS A 117 0.65 -13.76 26.44
N GLY A 118 1.28 -12.94 27.30
CA GLY A 118 2.73 -12.79 27.35
C GLY A 118 3.31 -12.18 26.08
N LYS A 119 4.57 -12.52 25.78
CA LYS A 119 5.26 -12.10 24.55
C LYS A 119 4.79 -12.92 23.32
N HIS A 120 3.50 -12.81 23.01
CA HIS A 120 2.85 -13.49 21.91
C HIS A 120 1.97 -12.51 21.13
N ILE A 121 2.10 -12.52 19.83
CA ILE A 121 1.29 -11.77 18.89
C ILE A 121 0.65 -12.75 17.92
N ASP A 122 -0.65 -12.62 17.69
CA ASP A 122 -1.40 -13.38 16.71
C ASP A 122 -1.83 -12.43 15.56
N ILE A 123 -1.31 -12.69 14.36
CA ILE A 123 -1.47 -11.80 13.20
C ILE A 123 -2.70 -12.24 12.41
N PHE A 124 -3.58 -11.29 12.12
CA PHE A 124 -4.78 -11.57 11.35
C PHE A 124 -4.46 -11.81 9.87
N MET A 125 -5.06 -12.88 9.32
CA MET A 125 -4.98 -13.27 7.91
C MET A 125 -6.40 -13.41 7.33
N ALA A 126 -6.56 -13.11 6.05
CA ALA A 126 -7.86 -13.21 5.37
C ALA A 126 -8.40 -14.65 5.26
N SER A 127 -7.52 -15.67 5.32
CA SER A 127 -7.93 -17.06 5.16
C SER A 127 -7.23 -18.03 6.12
N HIS A 128 -7.92 -19.12 6.45
CA HIS A 128 -7.36 -20.19 7.30
C HIS A 128 -6.14 -20.87 6.65
N SER A 129 -6.16 -21.05 5.35
CA SER A 129 -5.01 -21.61 4.62
C SER A 129 -3.77 -20.72 4.70
N ALA A 130 -3.93 -19.40 4.69
CA ALA A 130 -2.84 -18.45 4.90
C ALA A 130 -2.26 -18.57 6.32
N CYS A 131 -3.11 -18.73 7.34
CA CYS A 131 -2.65 -18.98 8.72
C CYS A 131 -1.77 -20.22 8.80
N LEU A 132 -2.20 -21.34 8.21
CA LEU A 132 -1.46 -22.60 8.23
C LEU A 132 -0.12 -22.50 7.49
N ARG A 133 -0.07 -21.82 6.36
CA ARG A 133 1.20 -21.63 5.62
C ARG A 133 2.23 -20.80 6.38
N ASN A 134 1.79 -19.86 7.19
CA ASN A 134 2.67 -19.00 7.98
C ASN A 134 3.23 -19.71 9.23
N GLY A 135 2.51 -20.64 9.82
CA GLY A 135 2.93 -21.45 10.95
C GLY A 135 3.25 -20.62 12.21
N VAL A 136 4.35 -20.95 12.87
CA VAL A 136 4.86 -20.24 14.05
C VAL A 136 6.21 -19.62 13.72
N LYS A 137 6.40 -18.36 14.10
CA LYS A 137 7.64 -17.60 13.88
C LYS A 137 8.05 -16.88 15.17
N TYR A 138 9.27 -16.34 15.18
CA TYR A 138 9.77 -15.44 16.21
C TYR A 138 10.37 -14.23 15.55
N ALA A 139 10.10 -13.03 16.07
CA ALA A 139 10.65 -11.80 15.53
C ALA A 139 10.77 -10.70 16.59
N GLY A 140 11.70 -9.79 16.33
CA GLY A 140 11.82 -8.55 17.11
C GLY A 140 10.60 -7.66 16.89
N VAL A 141 10.07 -7.09 17.98
CA VAL A 141 8.91 -6.22 17.98
C VAL A 141 9.30 -4.87 18.57
N PHE A 142 8.79 -3.81 17.95
CA PHE A 142 8.97 -2.43 18.38
C PHE A 142 7.60 -1.78 18.54
N ARG A 143 7.46 -0.87 19.48
CA ARG A 143 6.26 -0.03 19.60
C ARG A 143 6.56 1.39 19.19
N TRP A 144 5.62 2.03 18.56
CA TRP A 144 5.66 3.46 18.28
C TRP A 144 5.39 4.25 19.55
N VAL A 145 6.24 5.24 19.82
CA VAL A 145 6.06 6.23 20.89
C VAL A 145 6.08 7.59 20.24
N GLN A 146 5.03 8.39 20.48
CA GLN A 146 4.94 9.76 20.03
C GLN A 146 5.75 10.63 20.97
N ASP A 147 6.52 11.58 20.40
CA ASP A 147 7.33 12.53 21.16
C ASP A 147 6.47 13.63 21.78
#